data_07bdcf7d2cf1550f70b2df0b36e3e2bc
#
_entry.id   07bdcf7d2cf1550f70b2df0b36e3e2bc
#
_cell.length_a   1.000
_cell.length_b   1.000
_cell.length_c   1.000
_cell.angle_alpha   90.00
_cell.angle_beta   90.00
_cell.angle_gamma   90.00
#
_symmetry.space_group_name_H-M   'P 1'
#
loop_
_entity.id
_entity.type
_entity.pdbx_description
1 polymer ?
#
loop_
_entity_poly.entity_id
_entity_poly.type
_entity_poly.pdbx_seq_one_letter_code
_entity_poly.pdbx_strand_id
1 'polypeptide(L)'
;MKRLLVALLFVAAAAHADARRVEAVTIASLDHDAAGPVTLRGILLLPPRAAPPGGFPAIVALHGCGGMYATRAGREGELAERLALRADPWLRDGYAVLFPDSFGARGAREICTVHHGERTITAARRRLDALGALAYLASRADIARERIALVGWSHGGSAALQAANAEDAVVAQFLDQPNPLPFFRAVVAYYPGCAAPLRASDHYKPAAPTRIHIGELDDWTPASTCVALGAAMARRGGDLLVTTYPGSYHAFDSPAGTVVQRLDVPNGVHPGEGVHVGPNPAARKAANASVRAFLRERLRRDDIEGQR
;
A
#
# COMPACT_ATOMS: atom_id res chain seq x y z
N MET A 1 36.63 -26.21 -59.52
CA MET A 1 36.68 -26.02 -58.06
C MET A 1 35.63 -24.96 -57.69
N LYS A 2 34.45 -25.37 -57.25
CA LYS A 2 33.37 -24.45 -56.82
C LYS A 2 33.47 -24.29 -55.30
N ARG A 3 33.73 -23.07 -54.86
CA ARG A 3 33.72 -22.71 -53.39
C ARG A 3 32.28 -22.42 -52.98
N LEU A 4 31.74 -23.24 -52.10
CA LEU A 4 30.46 -22.97 -51.39
C LEU A 4 30.74 -21.97 -50.27
N LEU A 5 30.12 -20.78 -50.33
CA LEU A 5 30.04 -19.84 -49.23
C LEU A 5 28.81 -20.26 -48.37
N VAL A 6 29.07 -20.72 -47.17
CA VAL A 6 28.03 -20.92 -46.14
C VAL A 6 27.86 -19.59 -45.41
N ALA A 7 26.72 -18.92 -45.62
CA ALA A 7 26.35 -17.74 -44.87
C ALA A 7 25.70 -18.19 -43.52
N LEU A 8 26.41 -17.95 -42.42
CA LEU A 8 25.82 -18.10 -41.06
C LEU A 8 24.91 -16.89 -40.78
N LEU A 9 23.61 -17.12 -40.80
CA LEU A 9 22.63 -16.17 -40.28
C LEU A 9 22.67 -16.20 -38.75
N PHE A 10 23.30 -15.20 -38.13
CA PHE A 10 23.13 -14.92 -36.70
C PHE A 10 21.76 -14.28 -36.49
N VAL A 11 20.79 -15.06 -35.98
CA VAL A 11 19.54 -14.52 -35.43
C VAL A 11 19.89 -13.93 -34.04
N ALA A 12 20.10 -12.63 -34.02
CA ALA A 12 20.18 -11.88 -32.75
C ALA A 12 18.77 -11.89 -32.13
N ALA A 13 18.54 -12.77 -31.17
CA ALA A 13 17.39 -12.68 -30.28
C ALA A 13 17.57 -11.38 -29.47
N ALA A 14 16.86 -10.33 -29.86
CA ALA A 14 16.77 -9.11 -29.06
C ALA A 14 16.12 -9.51 -27.73
N ALA A 15 16.91 -9.57 -26.66
CA ALA A 15 16.40 -9.62 -25.30
C ALA A 15 15.64 -8.31 -25.06
N HIS A 16 14.33 -8.32 -25.30
CA HIS A 16 13.47 -7.27 -24.80
C HIS A 16 13.54 -7.41 -23.27
N ALA A 17 14.25 -6.49 -22.63
CA ALA A 17 14.11 -6.31 -21.19
C ALA A 17 12.62 -6.06 -20.95
N ASP A 18 11.96 -7.05 -20.36
CA ASP A 18 10.52 -7.02 -20.10
C ASP A 18 10.21 -5.85 -19.17
N ALA A 19 9.84 -4.71 -19.76
CA ALA A 19 9.40 -3.54 -19.00
C ALA A 19 8.05 -3.85 -18.35
N ARG A 20 7.90 -3.53 -17.06
CA ARG A 20 6.61 -3.62 -16.36
C ARG A 20 5.51 -2.95 -17.20
N ARG A 21 4.34 -3.55 -17.28
CA ARG A 21 3.19 -2.93 -17.92
C ARG A 21 2.55 -1.93 -16.95
N VAL A 22 2.22 -0.74 -17.43
CA VAL A 22 1.62 0.35 -16.66
C VAL A 22 0.27 0.67 -17.28
N GLU A 23 -0.80 0.56 -16.50
CA GLU A 23 -2.16 0.87 -16.94
C GLU A 23 -2.72 2.03 -16.10
N ALA A 24 -3.22 3.07 -16.76
CA ALA A 24 -4.08 4.06 -16.12
C ALA A 24 -5.48 3.46 -15.99
N VAL A 25 -6.04 3.50 -14.80
CA VAL A 25 -7.32 2.85 -14.49
C VAL A 25 -8.27 3.82 -13.79
N THR A 26 -9.57 3.50 -13.86
CA THR A 26 -10.64 4.20 -13.15
C THR A 26 -11.26 3.26 -12.13
N ILE A 27 -11.43 3.75 -10.89
CA ILE A 27 -11.87 2.96 -9.73
C ILE A 27 -13.08 3.65 -9.11
N ALA A 28 -14.19 2.95 -8.96
CA ALA A 28 -15.31 3.41 -8.15
C ALA A 28 -14.93 3.29 -6.67
N SER A 29 -14.83 4.43 -5.96
CA SER A 29 -14.75 4.43 -4.49
C SER A 29 -16.12 4.08 -3.90
N LEU A 30 -16.16 3.59 -2.67
CA LEU A 30 -17.40 3.52 -1.91
C LEU A 30 -17.78 4.88 -1.27
N ASP A 31 -16.93 5.90 -1.45
CA ASP A 31 -17.20 7.27 -0.98
C ASP A 31 -18.16 8.01 -1.89
N HIS A 32 -18.90 8.93 -1.29
CA HIS A 32 -19.81 9.83 -1.99
C HIS A 32 -19.50 11.27 -1.56
N ASP A 33 -19.61 12.20 -2.48
CA ASP A 33 -19.59 13.64 -2.23
C ASP A 33 -20.88 14.30 -2.70
N ALA A 34 -20.94 15.62 -2.70
CA ALA A 34 -22.13 16.35 -3.13
C ALA A 34 -22.50 16.13 -4.62
N ALA A 35 -21.55 15.71 -5.45
CA ALA A 35 -21.74 15.39 -6.87
C ALA A 35 -22.15 13.92 -7.10
N GLY A 36 -22.11 13.07 -6.07
CA GLY A 36 -22.46 11.65 -6.15
C GLY A 36 -21.29 10.71 -5.82
N PRO A 37 -21.26 9.50 -6.41
CA PRO A 37 -20.21 8.53 -6.17
C PRO A 37 -18.82 9.03 -6.61
N VAL A 38 -17.82 8.91 -5.73
CA VAL A 38 -16.45 9.35 -6.03
C VAL A 38 -15.77 8.34 -6.95
N THR A 39 -15.26 8.84 -8.08
CA THR A 39 -14.48 8.07 -9.03
C THR A 39 -13.01 8.47 -8.97
N LEU A 40 -12.15 7.50 -8.68
CA LEU A 40 -10.72 7.70 -8.55
C LEU A 40 -9.99 7.36 -9.86
N ARG A 41 -8.92 8.07 -10.14
CA ARG A 41 -7.87 7.59 -11.03
C ARG A 41 -6.97 6.62 -10.28
N GLY A 42 -6.33 5.72 -10.99
CA GLY A 42 -5.33 4.83 -10.42
C GLY A 42 -4.27 4.46 -11.44
N ILE A 43 -3.14 3.95 -10.94
CA ILE A 43 -2.08 3.36 -11.73
C ILE A 43 -1.93 1.92 -11.31
N LEU A 44 -2.17 1.00 -12.26
CA LEU A 44 -1.94 -0.43 -12.09
C LEU A 44 -0.64 -0.81 -12.75
N LEU A 45 0.27 -1.36 -11.96
CA LEU A 45 1.53 -1.94 -12.41
C LEU A 45 1.36 -3.46 -12.49
N LEU A 46 1.63 -4.04 -13.63
CA LEU A 46 1.59 -5.48 -13.86
C LEU A 46 2.99 -6.05 -14.06
N PRO A 47 3.25 -7.28 -13.60
CA PRO A 47 4.50 -7.98 -13.91
C PRO A 47 4.75 -8.05 -15.42
N PRO A 48 6.02 -8.06 -15.87
CA PRO A 48 6.39 -8.11 -17.29
C PRO A 48 6.23 -9.51 -17.89
N ARG A 49 5.10 -10.16 -17.65
CA ARG A 49 4.76 -11.51 -18.12
C ARG A 49 3.25 -11.66 -18.23
N ALA A 50 2.80 -12.70 -18.91
CA ALA A 50 1.39 -13.06 -18.91
C ALA A 50 0.91 -13.47 -17.51
N ALA A 51 -0.37 -13.23 -17.24
CA ALA A 51 -0.97 -13.70 -15.99
C ALA A 51 -0.92 -15.24 -15.93
N PRO A 52 -0.51 -15.81 -14.79
CA PRO A 52 -0.54 -17.25 -14.61
C PRO A 52 -1.99 -17.75 -14.57
N PRO A 53 -2.24 -19.05 -14.76
CA PRO A 53 -3.56 -19.62 -14.51
C PRO A 53 -4.09 -19.21 -13.14
N GLY A 54 -5.31 -18.67 -13.07
CA GLY A 54 -5.92 -18.12 -11.85
C GLY A 54 -5.50 -16.68 -11.51
N GLY A 55 -4.77 -15.99 -12.39
CA GLY A 55 -4.45 -14.57 -12.26
C GLY A 55 -3.23 -14.25 -11.37
N PHE A 56 -2.79 -13.00 -11.40
CA PHE A 56 -1.76 -12.49 -10.51
C PHE A 56 -2.29 -12.30 -9.09
N PRO A 57 -1.56 -12.67 -8.04
CA PRO A 57 -1.81 -12.08 -6.72
C PRO A 57 -1.59 -10.57 -6.81
N ALA A 58 -2.30 -9.78 -6.01
CA ALA A 58 -2.27 -8.33 -6.14
C ALA A 58 -2.13 -7.60 -4.82
N ILE A 59 -1.71 -6.34 -4.91
CA ILE A 59 -1.55 -5.43 -3.78
C ILE A 59 -2.28 -4.12 -4.10
N VAL A 60 -3.21 -3.71 -3.25
CA VAL A 60 -3.69 -2.33 -3.19
C VAL A 60 -2.69 -1.53 -2.37
N ALA A 61 -2.08 -0.48 -2.96
CA ALA A 61 -1.00 0.28 -2.39
C ALA A 61 -1.42 1.74 -2.13
N LEU A 62 -1.68 2.09 -0.86
CA LEU A 62 -2.17 3.42 -0.46
C LEU A 62 -1.00 4.37 -0.18
N HIS A 63 -0.87 5.41 -1.01
CA HIS A 63 0.15 6.45 -0.87
C HIS A 63 0.00 7.25 0.44
N GLY A 64 1.10 7.87 0.92
CA GLY A 64 1.11 8.76 2.07
C GLY A 64 0.46 10.13 1.80
N CYS A 65 0.59 11.05 2.75
CA CYS A 65 0.03 12.40 2.65
C CYS A 65 0.59 13.22 1.48
N GLY A 66 1.77 12.91 0.95
CA GLY A 66 2.38 13.61 -0.20
C GLY A 66 1.85 13.17 -1.58
N GLY A 67 0.75 12.41 -1.63
CA GLY A 67 0.16 11.97 -2.90
C GLY A 67 0.95 10.86 -3.60
N MET A 68 0.46 10.47 -4.78
CA MET A 68 1.07 9.39 -5.55
C MET A 68 1.85 9.85 -6.78
N TYR A 69 1.63 11.05 -7.25
CA TYR A 69 2.24 11.54 -8.48
C TYR A 69 3.62 12.17 -8.27
N ALA A 70 4.40 12.20 -9.34
CA ALA A 70 5.65 12.93 -9.39
C ALA A 70 5.38 14.44 -9.28
N THR A 71 6.27 15.13 -8.58
CA THR A 71 6.22 16.60 -8.42
C THR A 71 7.17 17.31 -9.39
N ARG A 72 8.01 16.54 -10.13
CA ARG A 72 8.92 17.09 -11.13
C ARG A 72 8.13 17.60 -12.34
N ALA A 73 8.48 18.81 -12.80
CA ALA A 73 7.89 19.42 -13.99
C ALA A 73 7.96 18.47 -15.22
N GLY A 74 6.85 18.36 -15.94
CA GLY A 74 6.71 17.49 -17.11
C GLY A 74 6.45 16.01 -16.81
N ARG A 75 6.34 15.63 -15.51
CA ARG A 75 6.03 14.25 -15.06
C ARG A 75 4.85 14.16 -14.10
N GLU A 76 4.00 15.18 -14.04
CA GLU A 76 2.97 15.36 -13.01
C GLU A 76 1.88 14.27 -13.01
N GLY A 77 1.70 13.57 -14.13
CA GLY A 77 0.76 12.45 -14.24
C GLY A 77 1.39 11.07 -14.01
N GLU A 78 2.71 11.01 -13.81
CA GLU A 78 3.40 9.75 -13.59
C GLU A 78 3.44 9.37 -12.12
N LEU A 79 3.47 8.06 -11.84
CA LEU A 79 3.70 7.56 -10.49
C LEU A 79 5.04 8.07 -9.95
N ALA A 80 5.03 8.62 -8.74
CA ALA A 80 6.26 9.10 -8.11
C ALA A 80 7.28 7.96 -8.00
N GLU A 81 8.53 8.24 -8.37
CA GLU A 81 9.61 7.26 -8.42
C GLU A 81 9.79 6.50 -7.10
N ARG A 82 9.64 7.18 -5.95
CA ARG A 82 9.67 6.54 -4.63
C ARG A 82 8.64 5.41 -4.48
N LEU A 83 7.45 5.53 -5.08
CA LEU A 83 6.39 4.51 -5.03
C LEU A 83 6.68 3.40 -6.04
N ALA A 84 7.17 3.75 -7.23
CA ALA A 84 7.60 2.78 -8.22
C ALA A 84 8.72 1.87 -7.67
N LEU A 85 9.74 2.44 -7.03
CA LEU A 85 10.84 1.70 -6.41
C LEU A 85 10.40 0.80 -5.24
N ARG A 86 9.32 1.17 -4.53
CA ARG A 86 8.71 0.31 -3.51
C ARG A 86 7.93 -0.87 -4.11
N ALA A 87 7.30 -0.67 -5.27
CA ALA A 87 6.55 -1.72 -5.97
C ALA A 87 7.46 -2.72 -6.70
N ASP A 88 8.64 -2.30 -7.17
CA ASP A 88 9.53 -3.13 -7.99
C ASP A 88 9.86 -4.52 -7.39
N PRO A 89 10.14 -4.70 -6.08
CA PRO A 89 10.32 -6.02 -5.49
C PRO A 89 9.08 -6.92 -5.62
N TRP A 90 7.90 -6.37 -5.47
CA TRP A 90 6.63 -7.11 -5.57
C TRP A 90 6.31 -7.50 -7.00
N LEU A 91 6.57 -6.61 -7.97
CA LEU A 91 6.43 -6.92 -9.40
C LEU A 91 7.37 -8.07 -9.81
N ARG A 92 8.61 -8.07 -9.31
CA ARG A 92 9.56 -9.18 -9.52
C ARG A 92 9.08 -10.48 -8.87
N ASP A 93 8.42 -10.41 -7.71
CA ASP A 93 7.80 -11.56 -7.05
C ASP A 93 6.51 -12.01 -7.75
N GLY A 94 6.03 -11.24 -8.73
CA GLY A 94 4.86 -11.59 -9.55
C GLY A 94 3.54 -11.05 -9.05
N TYR A 95 3.53 -10.05 -8.18
CA TYR A 95 2.33 -9.35 -7.74
C TYR A 95 1.97 -8.22 -8.70
N ALA A 96 0.70 -8.05 -9.02
CA ALA A 96 0.18 -6.80 -9.55
C ALA A 96 0.09 -5.76 -8.44
N VAL A 97 0.32 -4.45 -8.73
CA VAL A 97 0.28 -3.39 -7.72
C VAL A 97 -0.58 -2.25 -8.21
N LEU A 98 -1.69 -1.97 -7.51
CA LEU A 98 -2.62 -0.89 -7.80
C LEU A 98 -2.42 0.27 -6.83
N PHE A 99 -2.13 1.45 -7.36
CA PHE A 99 -2.10 2.71 -6.62
C PHE A 99 -3.37 3.54 -6.93
N PRO A 100 -4.38 3.56 -6.06
CA PRO A 100 -5.52 4.46 -6.21
C PRO A 100 -5.13 5.88 -5.79
N ASP A 101 -5.55 6.88 -6.57
CA ASP A 101 -5.39 8.30 -6.25
C ASP A 101 -6.54 8.78 -5.36
N SER A 102 -6.34 8.74 -4.06
CA SER A 102 -7.34 9.24 -3.11
C SER A 102 -7.50 10.77 -3.10
N PHE A 103 -6.61 11.51 -3.75
CA PHE A 103 -6.55 12.97 -3.60
C PHE A 103 -7.09 13.72 -4.80
N GLY A 104 -6.74 13.32 -6.03
CA GLY A 104 -7.08 14.08 -7.25
C GLY A 104 -8.58 14.26 -7.44
N ALA A 105 -9.40 13.24 -7.20
CA ALA A 105 -10.86 13.33 -7.26
C ALA A 105 -11.46 14.28 -6.22
N ARG A 106 -10.69 14.66 -5.20
CA ARG A 106 -11.10 15.57 -4.11
C ARG A 106 -10.36 16.92 -4.17
N GLY A 107 -9.77 17.24 -5.33
CA GLY A 107 -9.10 18.52 -5.59
C GLY A 107 -7.78 18.74 -4.87
N ALA A 108 -7.18 17.69 -4.30
CA ALA A 108 -5.90 17.80 -3.60
C ALA A 108 -4.78 17.05 -4.34
N ARG A 109 -3.53 17.49 -4.17
CA ARG A 109 -2.32 16.79 -4.62
C ARG A 109 -1.54 16.21 -3.44
N GLU A 110 -1.57 16.89 -2.32
CA GLU A 110 -0.96 16.50 -1.06
C GLU A 110 -1.78 17.05 0.12
N ILE A 111 -1.60 16.50 1.31
CA ILE A 111 -2.23 16.97 2.56
C ILE A 111 -1.24 16.93 3.73
N CYS A 112 0.06 16.80 3.48
CA CYS A 112 1.07 16.80 4.55
C CYS A 112 1.11 18.13 5.27
N THR A 113 0.95 19.23 4.52
CA THR A 113 1.02 20.61 5.02
C THR A 113 -0.31 21.11 5.62
N VAL A 114 -1.36 20.30 5.59
CA VAL A 114 -2.68 20.62 6.15
C VAL A 114 -2.79 20.15 7.60
N HIS A 115 -3.29 21.01 8.48
CA HIS A 115 -3.57 20.62 9.87
C HIS A 115 -4.58 19.47 9.96
N HIS A 116 -4.42 18.57 10.92
CA HIS A 116 -5.29 17.39 11.08
C HIS A 116 -6.77 17.76 11.16
N GLY A 117 -7.12 18.83 11.89
CA GLY A 117 -8.50 19.31 12.06
C GLY A 117 -9.13 19.89 10.79
N GLU A 118 -8.31 20.27 9.79
CA GLU A 118 -8.75 20.87 8.53
C GLU A 118 -8.78 19.87 7.38
N ARG A 119 -8.28 18.65 7.59
CA ARG A 119 -8.25 17.63 6.53
C ARG A 119 -9.61 17.10 6.23
N THR A 120 -10.11 17.36 5.03
CA THR A 120 -11.34 16.76 4.49
C THR A 120 -11.12 15.35 3.98
N ILE A 121 -9.89 15.00 3.58
CA ILE A 121 -9.49 13.66 3.12
C ILE A 121 -8.87 12.91 4.30
N THR A 122 -9.72 12.29 5.10
CA THR A 122 -9.31 11.55 6.30
C THR A 122 -8.92 10.10 5.99
N ALA A 123 -8.22 9.44 6.92
CA ALA A 123 -7.94 8.01 6.81
C ALA A 123 -9.24 7.19 6.73
N ALA A 124 -10.29 7.62 7.45
CA ALA A 124 -11.61 7.02 7.40
C ALA A 124 -12.28 7.15 6.02
N ARG A 125 -12.17 8.28 5.31
CA ARG A 125 -12.65 8.39 3.92
C ARG A 125 -11.84 7.49 2.98
N ARG A 126 -10.54 7.44 3.13
CA ARG A 126 -9.66 6.63 2.27
C ARG A 126 -9.81 5.12 2.46
N ARG A 127 -10.43 4.63 3.56
CA ARG A 127 -10.81 3.22 3.65
C ARG A 127 -11.81 2.82 2.56
N LEU A 128 -12.70 3.75 2.18
CA LEU A 128 -13.69 3.56 1.12
C LEU A 128 -13.02 3.41 -0.26
N ASP A 129 -11.92 4.15 -0.46
CA ASP A 129 -11.07 4.01 -1.66
C ASP A 129 -10.37 2.66 -1.70
N ALA A 130 -9.89 2.18 -0.55
CA ALA A 130 -9.25 0.87 -0.44
C ALA A 130 -10.23 -0.27 -0.75
N LEU A 131 -11.46 -0.21 -0.25
CA LEU A 131 -12.51 -1.19 -0.55
C LEU A 131 -12.94 -1.14 -2.02
N GLY A 132 -13.08 0.05 -2.60
CA GLY A 132 -13.34 0.22 -4.03
C GLY A 132 -12.20 -0.35 -4.89
N ALA A 133 -10.95 -0.13 -4.50
CA ALA A 133 -9.79 -0.71 -5.18
C ALA A 133 -9.72 -2.24 -5.08
N LEU A 134 -10.13 -2.80 -3.93
CA LEU A 134 -10.30 -4.25 -3.76
C LEU A 134 -11.35 -4.79 -4.75
N ALA A 135 -12.52 -4.16 -4.81
CA ALA A 135 -13.59 -4.56 -5.72
C ALA A 135 -13.14 -4.46 -7.19
N TYR A 136 -12.43 -3.39 -7.55
CA TYR A 136 -11.87 -3.24 -8.90
C TYR A 136 -10.90 -4.37 -9.24
N LEU A 137 -9.92 -4.68 -8.38
CA LEU A 137 -8.99 -5.78 -8.63
C LEU A 137 -9.70 -7.14 -8.70
N ALA A 138 -10.67 -7.38 -7.82
CA ALA A 138 -11.42 -8.64 -7.79
C ALA A 138 -12.31 -8.85 -9.02
N SER A 139 -12.66 -7.79 -9.77
CA SER A 139 -13.44 -7.87 -11.02
C SER A 139 -12.59 -8.20 -12.24
N ARG A 140 -11.26 -8.14 -12.15
CA ARG A 140 -10.36 -8.36 -13.29
C ARG A 140 -10.08 -9.85 -13.52
N ALA A 141 -10.15 -10.29 -14.76
CA ALA A 141 -9.87 -11.69 -15.13
C ALA A 141 -8.39 -12.08 -14.97
N ASP A 142 -7.47 -11.11 -15.01
CA ASP A 142 -6.03 -11.33 -14.88
C ASP A 142 -5.53 -11.24 -13.41
N ILE A 143 -6.43 -11.03 -12.44
CA ILE A 143 -6.13 -10.94 -11.01
C ILE A 143 -6.76 -12.11 -10.25
N ALA A 144 -5.99 -12.70 -9.36
CA ALA A 144 -6.47 -13.71 -8.42
C ALA A 144 -7.26 -13.05 -7.29
N ARG A 145 -8.58 -12.97 -7.44
CA ARG A 145 -9.48 -12.27 -6.51
C ARG A 145 -9.35 -12.68 -5.05
N GLU A 146 -8.97 -13.94 -4.80
CA GLU A 146 -8.77 -14.50 -3.46
C GLU A 146 -7.40 -14.13 -2.85
N ARG A 147 -6.51 -13.48 -3.60
CA ARG A 147 -5.11 -13.25 -3.24
C ARG A 147 -4.72 -11.78 -3.37
N ILE A 148 -5.49 -10.92 -2.68
CA ILE A 148 -5.28 -9.47 -2.68
C ILE A 148 -4.86 -9.03 -1.28
N ALA A 149 -3.77 -8.26 -1.18
CA ALA A 149 -3.31 -7.62 0.05
C ALA A 149 -3.50 -6.10 -0.02
N LEU A 150 -3.51 -5.47 1.16
CA LEU A 150 -3.53 -4.02 1.33
C LEU A 150 -2.21 -3.57 1.96
N VAL A 151 -1.53 -2.63 1.34
CA VAL A 151 -0.31 -2.00 1.88
C VAL A 151 -0.48 -0.48 1.88
N GLY A 152 -0.12 0.20 2.95
CA GLY A 152 -0.21 1.65 3.02
C GLY A 152 0.96 2.29 3.76
N TRP A 153 1.31 3.52 3.39
CA TRP A 153 2.38 4.31 4.01
C TRP A 153 1.83 5.56 4.67
N SER A 154 2.25 5.86 5.90
CA SER A 154 1.87 7.08 6.61
C SER A 154 0.35 7.24 6.67
N HIS A 155 -0.21 8.31 6.15
CA HIS A 155 -1.65 8.52 6.03
C HIS A 155 -2.35 7.36 5.26
N GLY A 156 -1.69 6.75 4.26
CA GLY A 156 -2.16 5.53 3.59
C GLY A 156 -2.12 4.31 4.50
N GLY A 157 -1.12 4.22 5.38
CA GLY A 157 -1.04 3.20 6.43
C GLY A 157 -2.18 3.33 7.46
N SER A 158 -2.48 4.58 7.85
CA SER A 158 -3.65 4.86 8.71
C SER A 158 -4.96 4.47 8.04
N ALA A 159 -5.08 4.73 6.72
CA ALA A 159 -6.25 4.31 5.94
C ALA A 159 -6.35 2.77 5.84
N ALA A 160 -5.21 2.07 5.71
CA ALA A 160 -5.17 0.61 5.69
C ALA A 160 -5.66 0.02 7.03
N LEU A 161 -5.26 0.61 8.17
CA LEU A 161 -5.78 0.21 9.48
C LEU A 161 -7.29 0.45 9.60
N GLN A 162 -7.80 1.57 9.09
CA GLN A 162 -9.24 1.84 9.07
C GLN A 162 -10.00 0.84 8.17
N ALA A 163 -9.46 0.53 7.00
CA ALA A 163 -10.05 -0.48 6.09
C ALA A 163 -10.01 -1.90 6.67
N ALA A 164 -9.08 -2.18 7.58
CA ALA A 164 -8.95 -3.48 8.23
C ALA A 164 -9.84 -3.66 9.47
N ASN A 165 -10.59 -2.65 9.91
CA ASN A 165 -11.41 -2.76 11.11
C ASN A 165 -12.76 -3.42 10.81
N ALA A 166 -12.93 -4.69 11.18
CA ALA A 166 -14.19 -5.43 11.01
C ALA A 166 -15.37 -4.87 11.83
N GLU A 167 -15.09 -4.08 12.86
CA GLU A 167 -16.14 -3.45 13.71
C GLU A 167 -16.53 -2.04 13.20
N ASP A 168 -15.87 -1.53 12.13
CA ASP A 168 -16.37 -0.35 11.42
C ASP A 168 -17.62 -0.70 10.61
N ALA A 169 -18.69 0.08 10.74
CA ALA A 169 -19.98 -0.23 10.14
C ALA A 169 -19.92 -0.42 8.61
N VAL A 170 -19.08 0.37 7.92
CA VAL A 170 -18.94 0.25 6.46
C VAL A 170 -18.14 -1.01 6.08
N VAL A 171 -17.10 -1.33 6.83
CA VAL A 171 -16.33 -2.56 6.62
C VAL A 171 -17.18 -3.79 6.93
N ALA A 172 -17.92 -3.77 8.03
CA ALA A 172 -18.85 -4.84 8.39
C ALA A 172 -19.89 -5.05 7.28
N GLN A 173 -20.53 -3.98 6.80
CA GLN A 173 -21.48 -4.06 5.68
C GLN A 173 -20.85 -4.61 4.41
N PHE A 174 -19.58 -4.24 4.11
CA PHE A 174 -18.85 -4.77 2.96
C PHE A 174 -18.60 -6.28 3.10
N LEU A 175 -18.32 -6.76 4.29
CA LEU A 175 -18.08 -8.18 4.58
C LEU A 175 -19.37 -9.02 4.56
N ASP A 176 -20.52 -8.44 4.95
CA ASP A 176 -21.81 -9.12 5.11
C ASP A 176 -22.71 -9.10 3.86
N GLN A 177 -22.17 -8.72 2.69
CA GLN A 177 -22.96 -8.71 1.44
C GLN A 177 -23.41 -10.13 1.06
N PRO A 178 -24.58 -10.30 0.39
CA PRO A 178 -25.10 -11.62 -0.01
C PRO A 178 -24.14 -12.46 -0.87
N ASN A 179 -23.29 -11.81 -1.66
CA ASN A 179 -22.20 -12.41 -2.41
C ASN A 179 -20.89 -11.65 -2.11
N PRO A 180 -20.29 -11.89 -0.95
CA PRO A 180 -19.16 -11.09 -0.50
C PRO A 180 -17.97 -11.29 -1.43
N LEU A 181 -17.32 -10.18 -1.76
CA LEU A 181 -16.00 -10.25 -2.38
C LEU A 181 -15.01 -10.81 -1.34
N PRO A 182 -14.04 -11.61 -1.77
CA PRO A 182 -12.94 -11.99 -0.89
C PRO A 182 -12.28 -10.74 -0.31
N PHE A 183 -12.13 -10.71 1.01
CA PHE A 183 -11.49 -9.60 1.68
C PHE A 183 -9.96 -9.65 1.52
N PHE A 184 -9.25 -8.61 1.95
CA PHE A 184 -7.79 -8.60 1.96
C PHE A 184 -7.23 -9.79 2.75
N ARG A 185 -6.31 -10.55 2.17
CA ARG A 185 -5.65 -11.69 2.83
C ARG A 185 -4.55 -11.25 3.80
N ALA A 186 -4.06 -10.03 3.66
CA ALA A 186 -3.02 -9.43 4.49
C ALA A 186 -3.13 -7.90 4.46
N VAL A 187 -2.81 -7.26 5.57
CA VAL A 187 -2.72 -5.80 5.68
C VAL A 187 -1.35 -5.42 6.22
N VAL A 188 -0.69 -4.48 5.57
CA VAL A 188 0.60 -3.92 6.01
C VAL A 188 0.48 -2.40 6.11
N ALA A 189 0.86 -1.85 7.24
CA ALA A 189 0.88 -0.42 7.47
C ALA A 189 2.29 0.03 7.87
N TYR A 190 2.92 0.84 7.02
CA TYR A 190 4.18 1.48 7.33
C TYR A 190 3.93 2.82 8.03
N TYR A 191 4.50 2.98 9.20
CA TYR A 191 4.45 4.19 10.04
C TYR A 191 3.08 4.90 10.03
N PRO A 192 2.00 4.16 10.36
CA PRO A 192 0.65 4.72 10.41
C PRO A 192 0.43 5.59 11.65
N GLY A 193 -0.55 6.49 11.59
CA GLY A 193 -1.10 7.10 12.79
C GLY A 193 -2.00 6.10 13.53
N CYS A 194 -1.55 5.60 14.66
CA CYS A 194 -2.28 4.59 15.45
C CYS A 194 -3.17 5.19 16.56
N ALA A 195 -3.13 6.52 16.78
CA ALA A 195 -3.86 7.13 17.89
C ALA A 195 -5.39 6.96 17.79
N ALA A 196 -5.97 7.04 16.60
CA ALA A 196 -7.41 6.87 16.43
C ALA A 196 -7.86 5.41 16.67
N PRO A 197 -7.27 4.38 16.04
CA PRO A 197 -7.62 2.99 16.35
C PRO A 197 -7.28 2.60 17.80
N LEU A 198 -6.26 3.20 18.42
CA LEU A 198 -5.97 2.96 19.85
C LEU A 198 -7.08 3.50 20.75
N ARG A 199 -7.56 4.73 20.52
CA ARG A 199 -8.68 5.29 21.30
C ARG A 199 -9.97 4.48 21.13
N ALA A 200 -10.15 3.85 19.99
CA ALA A 200 -11.29 2.98 19.69
C ALA A 200 -10.94 1.49 19.83
N SER A 201 -9.92 1.13 20.64
CA SER A 201 -9.40 -0.24 20.67
C SER A 201 -10.43 -1.29 21.12
N ASP A 202 -11.43 -0.89 21.89
CA ASP A 202 -12.55 -1.77 22.29
C ASP A 202 -13.52 -2.06 21.14
N HIS A 203 -13.49 -1.22 20.10
CA HIS A 203 -14.26 -1.31 18.86
C HIS A 203 -13.35 -1.44 17.63
N TYR A 204 -12.20 -2.08 17.79
CA TYR A 204 -11.27 -2.35 16.70
C TYR A 204 -10.93 -3.84 16.66
N LYS A 205 -11.26 -4.49 15.54
CA LYS A 205 -10.95 -5.90 15.30
C LYS A 205 -10.34 -6.03 13.90
N PRO A 206 -9.09 -6.47 13.78
CA PRO A 206 -8.51 -6.74 12.47
C PRO A 206 -9.33 -7.77 11.69
N ALA A 207 -9.83 -7.39 10.51
CA ALA A 207 -10.55 -8.29 9.59
C ALA A 207 -9.60 -9.22 8.83
N ALA A 208 -8.32 -8.93 8.85
CA ALA A 208 -7.26 -9.72 8.23
C ALA A 208 -5.97 -9.62 9.06
N PRO A 209 -5.06 -10.60 8.95
CA PRO A 209 -3.74 -10.51 9.55
C PRO A 209 -3.06 -9.18 9.21
N THR A 210 -2.66 -8.41 10.22
CA THR A 210 -2.15 -7.05 10.08
C THR A 210 -0.74 -6.93 10.63
N ARG A 211 0.15 -6.25 9.88
CA ARG A 211 1.53 -5.97 10.29
C ARG A 211 1.79 -4.47 10.22
N ILE A 212 2.27 -3.90 11.33
CA ILE A 212 2.69 -2.50 11.42
C ILE A 212 4.21 -2.46 11.49
N HIS A 213 4.83 -1.63 10.64
CA HIS A 213 6.26 -1.35 10.63
C HIS A 213 6.48 0.13 10.92
N ILE A 214 7.17 0.48 12.01
CA ILE A 214 7.29 1.87 12.44
C ILE A 214 8.69 2.16 12.98
N GLY A 215 9.19 3.38 12.73
CA GLY A 215 10.46 3.84 13.29
C GLY A 215 10.32 4.14 14.78
N GLU A 216 11.33 3.76 15.57
CA GLU A 216 11.38 4.04 17.02
C GLU A 216 11.36 5.54 17.31
N LEU A 217 12.06 6.33 16.49
CA LEU A 217 12.19 7.77 16.61
C LEU A 217 11.17 8.56 15.77
N ASP A 218 10.09 7.90 15.33
CA ASP A 218 9.08 8.56 14.51
C ASP A 218 8.34 9.63 15.33
N ASP A 219 8.65 10.89 15.04
CA ASP A 219 8.10 12.09 15.68
C ASP A 219 6.90 12.68 14.90
N TRP A 220 6.51 12.05 13.79
CA TRP A 220 5.29 12.39 13.06
C TRP A 220 4.11 11.52 13.50
N THR A 221 4.32 10.20 13.53
CA THR A 221 3.36 9.21 13.98
C THR A 221 4.04 8.33 15.04
N PRO A 222 3.96 8.69 16.33
CA PRO A 222 4.81 8.08 17.35
C PRO A 222 4.58 6.59 17.52
N ALA A 223 5.67 5.83 17.56
CA ALA A 223 5.67 4.38 17.68
C ALA A 223 4.90 3.87 18.91
N SER A 224 4.93 4.62 20.00
CA SER A 224 4.25 4.27 21.26
C SER A 224 2.76 3.98 21.09
N THR A 225 2.06 4.76 20.25
CA THR A 225 0.64 4.55 19.98
C THR A 225 0.36 3.26 19.22
N CYS A 226 1.25 2.88 18.29
CA CYS A 226 1.13 1.63 17.55
C CYS A 226 1.47 0.42 18.44
N VAL A 227 2.50 0.52 19.27
CA VAL A 227 2.86 -0.53 20.24
C VAL A 227 1.71 -0.77 21.22
N ALA A 228 1.10 0.30 21.76
CA ALA A 228 -0.07 0.19 22.62
C ALA A 228 -1.29 -0.45 21.91
N LEU A 229 -1.53 -0.11 20.64
CA LEU A 229 -2.56 -0.75 19.82
C LEU A 229 -2.28 -2.24 19.64
N GLY A 230 -1.04 -2.62 19.32
CA GLY A 230 -0.62 -4.02 19.19
C GLY A 230 -0.87 -4.81 20.48
N ALA A 231 -0.50 -4.23 21.63
CA ALA A 231 -0.74 -4.83 22.93
C ALA A 231 -2.25 -4.99 23.25
N ALA A 232 -3.08 -4.00 22.88
CA ALA A 232 -4.53 -4.08 23.02
C ALA A 232 -5.12 -5.20 22.17
N MET A 233 -4.69 -5.32 20.91
CA MET A 233 -5.15 -6.37 20.01
C MET A 233 -4.70 -7.76 20.46
N ALA A 234 -3.48 -7.92 20.93
CA ALA A 234 -2.99 -9.20 21.46
C ALA A 234 -3.86 -9.69 22.63
N ARG A 235 -4.28 -8.80 23.55
CA ARG A 235 -5.19 -9.16 24.66
C ARG A 235 -6.58 -9.60 24.19
N ARG A 236 -7.01 -9.15 23.00
CA ARG A 236 -8.32 -9.49 22.39
C ARG A 236 -8.23 -10.61 21.36
N GLY A 237 -7.06 -11.25 21.20
CA GLY A 237 -6.85 -12.32 20.22
C GLY A 237 -6.84 -11.84 18.76
N GLY A 238 -6.63 -10.55 18.51
CA GLY A 238 -6.54 -9.98 17.16
C GLY A 238 -5.16 -10.22 16.55
N ASP A 239 -5.09 -10.64 15.28
CA ASP A 239 -3.83 -10.83 14.54
C ASP A 239 -3.29 -9.46 14.03
N LEU A 240 -2.76 -8.68 14.95
CA LEU A 240 -2.06 -7.43 14.68
C LEU A 240 -0.71 -7.44 15.40
N LEU A 241 0.38 -7.41 14.62
CA LEU A 241 1.75 -7.34 15.14
C LEU A 241 2.42 -6.04 14.74
N VAL A 242 3.20 -5.50 15.67
CA VAL A 242 3.96 -4.25 15.48
C VAL A 242 5.44 -4.57 15.55
N THR A 243 6.18 -4.10 14.55
CA THR A 243 7.64 -4.14 14.53
C THR A 243 8.18 -2.72 14.56
N THR A 244 8.96 -2.39 15.60
CA THR A 244 9.68 -1.12 15.72
C THR A 244 11.10 -1.27 15.19
N TYR A 245 11.62 -0.21 14.57
CA TYR A 245 12.96 -0.18 13.99
C TYR A 245 13.83 0.85 14.71
N PRO A 246 14.85 0.41 15.43
CA PRO A 246 15.74 1.30 16.19
C PRO A 246 16.39 2.38 15.32
N GLY A 247 16.52 3.60 15.87
CA GLY A 247 17.17 4.73 15.22
C GLY A 247 16.51 5.19 13.93
N SER A 248 15.24 4.84 13.70
CA SER A 248 14.50 5.14 12.46
C SER A 248 13.44 6.19 12.72
N TYR A 249 13.37 7.17 11.83
CA TYR A 249 12.32 8.19 11.77
C TYR A 249 11.20 7.81 10.80
N HIS A 250 10.27 8.75 10.59
CA HIS A 250 9.19 8.58 9.59
C HIS A 250 9.77 8.35 8.19
N ALA A 251 9.10 7.53 7.37
CA ALA A 251 9.53 7.17 6.03
C ALA A 251 10.92 6.46 5.96
N PHE A 252 11.29 5.70 7.00
CA PHE A 252 12.56 4.97 7.07
C PHE A 252 12.80 4.00 5.92
N ASP A 253 11.73 3.56 5.24
CA ASP A 253 11.78 2.67 4.07
C ASP A 253 12.05 3.41 2.74
N SER A 254 12.29 4.72 2.78
CA SER A 254 12.61 5.52 1.59
C SER A 254 13.79 4.92 0.83
N PRO A 255 13.70 4.80 -0.52
CA PRO A 255 14.72 4.15 -1.32
C PRO A 255 16.01 4.96 -1.44
N ALA A 256 15.96 6.26 -1.22
CA ALA A 256 17.08 7.19 -1.35
C ALA A 256 16.89 8.42 -0.46
N GLY A 257 17.93 9.25 -0.37
CA GLY A 257 17.96 10.50 0.38
C GLY A 257 18.69 10.39 1.71
N THR A 258 18.53 11.40 2.54
CA THR A 258 19.03 11.50 3.90
C THR A 258 17.89 11.83 4.85
N VAL A 259 18.10 11.70 6.15
CA VAL A 259 17.15 12.19 7.14
C VAL A 259 17.15 13.73 7.10
N VAL A 260 15.97 14.31 6.98
CA VAL A 260 15.76 15.76 6.99
C VAL A 260 14.65 16.12 7.96
N GLN A 261 14.72 17.32 8.54
CA GLN A 261 13.61 17.89 9.32
C GLN A 261 12.70 18.69 8.38
N ARG A 262 11.40 18.37 8.39
CA ARG A 262 10.36 19.04 7.62
C ARG A 262 9.63 20.04 8.51
N LEU A 263 9.99 21.31 8.39
CA LEU A 263 9.37 22.41 9.16
C LEU A 263 8.02 22.86 8.60
N ASP A 264 7.69 22.46 7.37
CA ASP A 264 6.43 22.76 6.69
C ASP A 264 5.27 21.85 7.11
N VAL A 265 5.52 20.86 7.99
CA VAL A 265 4.51 19.94 8.50
C VAL A 265 3.97 20.44 9.84
N PRO A 266 2.66 20.81 9.91
CA PRO A 266 2.07 21.36 11.12
C PRO A 266 1.72 20.31 12.18
N ASN A 267 1.74 19.03 11.79
CA ASN A 267 1.33 17.91 12.63
C ASN A 267 2.57 17.09 13.03
N GLY A 268 2.68 16.72 14.28
CA GLY A 268 3.79 15.94 14.82
C GLY A 268 3.63 15.79 16.34
N VAL A 269 4.59 15.15 16.97
CA VAL A 269 4.64 15.04 18.44
C VAL A 269 4.82 16.41 19.08
N HIS A 270 5.58 17.29 18.42
CA HIS A 270 5.83 18.68 18.83
C HIS A 270 5.30 19.62 17.73
N PRO A 271 4.03 20.06 17.81
CA PRO A 271 3.45 20.96 16.81
C PRO A 271 4.26 22.26 16.68
N GLY A 272 4.59 22.64 15.44
CA GLY A 272 5.40 23.83 15.13
C GLY A 272 6.91 23.59 15.07
N GLU A 273 7.42 22.44 15.54
CA GLU A 273 8.84 22.12 15.47
C GLU A 273 9.20 21.31 14.21
N GLY A 274 8.16 20.91 13.43
CA GLY A 274 8.33 20.04 12.28
C GLY A 274 8.52 18.57 12.66
N VAL A 275 8.94 17.75 11.69
CA VAL A 275 9.11 16.30 11.87
C VAL A 275 10.33 15.80 11.09
N HIS A 276 10.95 14.73 11.57
CA HIS A 276 12.07 14.08 10.88
C HIS A 276 11.57 12.99 9.94
N VAL A 277 12.07 13.01 8.71
CA VAL A 277 11.75 12.01 7.69
C VAL A 277 13.01 11.58 6.95
N GLY A 278 13.13 10.30 6.64
CA GLY A 278 14.24 9.86 5.80
C GLY A 278 14.63 8.41 6.01
N PRO A 279 15.50 7.90 5.13
CA PRO A 279 15.85 6.49 5.08
C PRO A 279 16.67 6.02 6.28
N ASN A 280 16.40 4.78 6.69
CA ASN A 280 17.34 3.94 7.43
C ASN A 280 17.54 2.65 6.62
N PRO A 281 18.68 2.48 5.92
CA PRO A 281 18.90 1.36 5.01
C PRO A 281 18.78 -0.03 5.68
N ALA A 282 19.23 -0.15 6.93
CA ALA A 282 19.14 -1.42 7.69
C ALA A 282 17.67 -1.75 8.01
N ALA A 283 16.93 -0.78 8.54
CA ALA A 283 15.51 -0.91 8.84
C ALA A 283 14.68 -1.20 7.58
N ARG A 284 14.96 -0.49 6.48
CA ARG A 284 14.33 -0.74 5.17
C ARG A 284 14.56 -2.16 4.69
N LYS A 285 15.80 -2.65 4.76
CA LYS A 285 16.13 -4.04 4.36
C LYS A 285 15.36 -5.05 5.19
N ALA A 286 15.33 -4.88 6.51
CA ALA A 286 14.63 -5.76 7.44
C ALA A 286 13.11 -5.72 7.23
N ALA A 287 12.50 -4.53 7.11
CA ALA A 287 11.09 -4.37 6.85
C ALA A 287 10.67 -5.01 5.51
N ASN A 288 11.44 -4.76 4.43
CA ASN A 288 11.16 -5.36 3.13
C ASN A 288 11.24 -6.90 3.17
N ALA A 289 12.20 -7.47 3.88
CA ALA A 289 12.31 -8.92 4.04
C ALA A 289 11.10 -9.49 4.81
N SER A 290 10.72 -8.86 5.92
CA SER A 290 9.57 -9.23 6.74
C SER A 290 8.26 -9.17 5.95
N VAL A 291 8.00 -8.05 5.26
CA VAL A 291 6.78 -7.87 4.46
C VAL A 291 6.72 -8.84 3.29
N ARG A 292 7.82 -9.07 2.58
CA ARG A 292 7.84 -10.04 1.48
C ARG A 292 7.56 -11.47 1.97
N ALA A 293 8.12 -11.86 3.12
CA ALA A 293 7.84 -13.16 3.73
C ALA A 293 6.35 -13.30 4.11
N PHE A 294 5.80 -12.28 4.77
CA PHE A 294 4.40 -12.22 5.17
C PHE A 294 3.44 -12.27 3.98
N LEU A 295 3.66 -11.43 2.96
CA LEU A 295 2.83 -11.44 1.74
C LEU A 295 2.92 -12.78 1.01
N ARG A 296 4.11 -13.37 0.91
CA ARG A 296 4.30 -14.68 0.28
C ARG A 296 3.54 -15.78 1.02
N GLU A 297 3.55 -15.76 2.34
CA GLU A 297 2.80 -16.71 3.17
C GLU A 297 1.29 -16.55 2.95
N ARG A 298 0.78 -15.30 3.01
CA ARG A 298 -0.66 -15.02 2.99
C ARG A 298 -1.31 -15.06 1.60
N LEU A 299 -0.51 -14.86 0.56
CA LEU A 299 -0.99 -14.85 -0.83
C LEU A 299 -0.57 -16.11 -1.61
N ARG A 300 -0.22 -17.20 -0.92
CA ARG A 300 0.03 -18.50 -1.56
C ARG A 300 -1.22 -19.01 -2.28
N ARG A 301 -1.03 -19.87 -3.26
CA ARG A 301 -2.10 -20.71 -3.79
C ARG A 301 -2.42 -21.81 -2.75
N ASP A 302 -3.69 -22.02 -2.49
CA ASP A 302 -4.16 -23.08 -1.59
C ASP A 302 -4.09 -24.49 -2.26
N ASP A 303 -3.49 -24.58 -3.45
CA ASP A 303 -3.45 -25.78 -4.30
C ASP A 303 -2.61 -26.95 -3.72
N ILE A 304 -2.01 -26.79 -2.54
CA ILE A 304 -1.12 -27.82 -1.94
C ILE A 304 -1.82 -28.63 -0.81
N GLU A 305 -3.00 -28.23 -0.34
CA GLU A 305 -3.67 -28.97 0.74
C GLU A 305 -4.52 -30.18 0.27
N GLY A 306 -4.69 -30.39 -1.04
CA GLY A 306 -5.47 -31.48 -1.61
C GLY A 306 -4.68 -32.75 -1.98
N GLN A 307 -3.37 -32.81 -1.72
CA GLN A 307 -2.51 -33.96 -2.08
C GLN A 307 -1.61 -34.42 -0.91
N ARG A 308 -2.15 -34.55 0.29
CA ARG A 308 -1.51 -35.33 1.35
C ARG A 308 -2.51 -36.29 1.96
#